data_53308875d74f6624b61c54fdd9588869
#
_entry.id   53308875d74f6624b61c54fdd9588869
#
_cell.length_a   1.000
_cell.length_b   1.000
_cell.length_c   1.000
_cell.angle_alpha   90.00
_cell.angle_beta   90.00
_cell.angle_gamma   90.00
#
_symmetry.space_group_name_H-M   'P 1'
#
loop_
_entity.id
_entity.type
_entity.pdbx_description
1 polymer ?
#
loop_
_entity_poly.entity_id
_entity_poly.type
_entity_poly.pdbx_seq_one_letter_code
_entity_poly.pdbx_strand_id
1 'polypeptide(L)'
;MGAAGIRLHPACRVRQERFGLLFYDSRGPRLLFAQTGNLLASDFFTDVRGKEELPAGLTGAEEKVLQKFIAQLLERGFLREQPIC
;
A
#
# COMPACT_ATOMS: atom_id res chain seq x y z
N MET A 1 0.19 1.78 -24.87
CA MET A 1 -0.38 0.90 -23.85
C MET A 1 0.24 1.21 -22.51
N GLY A 2 -0.54 1.68 -21.57
CA GLY A 2 -0.03 2.02 -20.25
C GLY A 2 0.01 0.79 -19.34
N ALA A 3 0.96 0.75 -18.41
CA ALA A 3 0.96 -0.22 -17.34
C ALA A 3 -0.06 0.18 -16.28
N ALA A 4 -0.58 -0.79 -15.54
CA ALA A 4 -1.42 -0.49 -14.40
C ALA A 4 -0.56 -0.18 -13.19
N GLY A 5 -0.93 0.85 -12.45
CA GLY A 5 -0.29 1.20 -11.19
C GLY A 5 -1.28 1.11 -10.04
N ILE A 6 -0.78 1.29 -8.84
CA ILE A 6 -1.60 1.31 -7.63
C ILE A 6 -1.43 2.62 -6.91
N ARG A 7 -2.46 3.03 -6.21
CA ARG A 7 -2.49 4.26 -5.45
C ARG A 7 -3.48 4.12 -4.30
N LEU A 8 -3.22 4.85 -3.21
CA LEU A 8 -4.16 4.91 -2.10
C LEU A 8 -5.50 5.49 -2.59
N HIS A 9 -6.60 4.82 -2.22
CA HIS A 9 -7.93 5.32 -2.58
C HIS A 9 -8.14 6.71 -1.97
N PRO A 10 -8.76 7.66 -2.70
CA PRO A 10 -8.93 9.03 -2.19
C PRO A 10 -9.70 9.13 -0.87
N ALA A 11 -10.58 8.16 -0.58
CA ALA A 11 -11.32 8.12 0.67
C ALA A 11 -10.52 7.50 1.83
N CYS A 12 -9.31 7.06 1.56
CA CYS A 12 -8.46 6.41 2.56
C CYS A 12 -7.32 7.32 3.00
N ARG A 13 -6.85 7.08 4.21
CA ARG A 13 -5.68 7.75 4.77
C ARG A 13 -4.74 6.70 5.33
N VAL A 14 -3.45 7.02 5.34
CA VAL A 14 -2.44 6.15 5.92
C VAL A 14 -1.61 6.97 6.89
N ARG A 15 -1.29 6.38 8.03
CA ARG A 15 -0.55 7.04 9.10
C ARG A 15 0.61 6.16 9.53
N GLN A 16 1.77 6.78 9.77
CA GLN A 16 2.94 6.07 10.26
C GLN A 16 2.80 5.83 11.76
N GLU A 17 2.99 4.59 12.17
CA GLU A 17 2.99 4.17 13.57
C GLU A 17 4.25 3.40 13.88
N ARG A 18 4.50 3.11 15.16
CA ARG A 18 5.69 2.35 15.57
C ARG A 18 5.71 0.95 14.98
N PHE A 19 4.54 0.32 14.88
CA PHE A 19 4.43 -1.04 14.35
C PHE A 19 4.44 -1.09 12.82
N GLY A 20 4.29 0.06 12.17
CA GLY A 20 4.22 0.11 10.72
C GLY A 20 3.24 1.17 10.25
N LEU A 21 2.17 0.75 9.57
CA LEU A 21 1.19 1.67 9.00
C LEU A 21 -0.20 1.38 9.52
N LEU A 22 -0.97 2.44 9.70
CA LEU A 22 -2.39 2.36 9.99
C LEU A 22 -3.15 2.94 8.80
N PHE A 23 -4.03 2.13 8.22
CA PHE A 23 -4.89 2.55 7.11
C PHE A 23 -6.29 2.80 7.64
N TYR A 24 -6.88 3.88 7.20
CA TYR A 24 -8.23 4.27 7.58
C TYR A 24 -9.05 4.52 6.33
N ASP A 25 -10.27 3.95 6.27
CA ASP A 25 -11.20 4.14 5.17
C ASP A 25 -12.43 4.88 5.70
N SER A 26 -12.66 6.10 5.22
CA SER A 26 -13.75 6.93 5.70
C SER A 26 -15.13 6.58 5.10
N ARG A 27 -15.17 5.77 4.04
CA ARG A 27 -16.44 5.41 3.38
C ARG A 27 -17.36 4.58 4.26
N GLY A 28 -16.78 3.67 5.03
CA GLY A 28 -17.48 2.93 6.05
C GLY A 28 -16.42 2.63 7.09
N PRO A 29 -16.43 3.28 8.27
CA PRO A 29 -15.25 3.34 9.13
C PRO A 29 -14.56 2.00 9.29
N ARG A 30 -13.44 1.83 8.62
CA ARG A 30 -12.62 0.61 8.67
C ARG A 30 -11.19 0.99 8.96
N LEU A 31 -10.55 0.18 9.77
CA LEU A 31 -9.13 0.34 10.09
C LEU A 31 -8.39 -0.92 9.69
N LEU A 32 -7.20 -0.76 9.18
CA LEU A 32 -6.31 -1.86 8.90
C LEU A 32 -4.94 -1.55 9.49
N PHE A 33 -4.48 -2.40 10.39
CA PHE A 33 -3.17 -2.28 11.01
C PHE A 33 -2.18 -3.13 10.23
N ALA A 34 -1.12 -2.50 9.73
CA ALA A 34 -0.09 -3.18 8.97
C ALA A 34 1.20 -3.21 9.77
N GLN A 35 1.61 -4.39 10.23
CA GLN A 35 2.82 -4.54 11.01
C GLN A 35 4.02 -4.66 10.08
N THR A 36 4.32 -3.57 9.38
CA THR A 36 5.41 -3.53 8.42
C THR A 36 6.68 -2.90 8.98
N GLY A 37 6.65 -2.44 10.23
CA GLY A 37 7.80 -1.78 10.83
C GLY A 37 8.28 -0.61 9.98
N ASN A 38 9.55 -0.64 9.59
CA ASN A 38 10.16 0.39 8.76
C ASN A 38 10.21 0.03 7.27
N LEU A 39 9.58 -1.06 6.87
CA LEU A 39 9.65 -1.51 5.48
C LEU A 39 8.96 -0.57 4.50
N LEU A 40 7.90 0.09 4.94
CA LEU A 40 7.17 1.04 4.10
C LEU A 40 6.98 2.36 4.84
N ALA A 41 7.16 3.45 4.12
CA ALA A 41 6.84 4.78 4.63
C ALA A 41 5.36 5.09 4.38
N SER A 42 4.80 6.01 5.16
CA SER A 42 3.40 6.40 5.03
C SER A 42 3.07 7.02 3.67
N ASP A 43 4.06 7.60 2.99
CA ASP A 43 3.87 8.22 1.70
C ASP A 43 4.08 7.27 0.51
N PHE A 44 4.35 5.99 0.78
CA PHE A 44 4.62 5.02 -0.29
C PHE A 44 3.48 4.93 -1.30
N PHE A 45 2.23 5.03 -0.82
CA PHE A 45 1.06 4.87 -1.68
C PHE A 45 0.40 6.20 -2.06
N THR A 46 1.01 7.34 -1.75
CA THR A 46 0.42 8.64 -2.11
C THR A 46 0.54 8.94 -3.60
N ASP A 47 1.57 8.42 -4.25
CA ASP A 47 1.76 8.53 -5.68
C ASP A 47 1.47 7.18 -6.36
N VAL A 48 1.13 7.24 -7.65
CA VAL A 48 0.91 6.03 -8.44
C VAL A 48 2.23 5.27 -8.58
N ARG A 49 2.20 3.97 -8.25
CA ARG A 49 3.36 3.09 -8.36
C ARG A 49 2.98 1.82 -9.11
N GLY A 50 3.95 1.21 -9.75
CA GLY A 50 3.74 -0.10 -10.33
C GLY A 50 3.48 -1.14 -9.25
N LYS A 51 2.68 -2.17 -9.57
CA LYS A 51 2.33 -3.21 -8.59
C LYS A 51 3.53 -3.96 -8.03
N GLU A 52 4.60 -4.04 -8.80
CA GLU A 52 5.81 -4.76 -8.41
C GLU A 52 6.89 -3.83 -7.89
N GLU A 53 6.60 -2.54 -7.81
CA GLU A 53 7.54 -1.55 -7.33
C GLU A 53 7.60 -1.59 -5.81
N LEU A 54 8.73 -2.03 -5.29
CA LEU A 54 8.94 -2.15 -3.85
C LEU A 54 10.18 -1.35 -3.44
N PRO A 55 10.28 -1.00 -2.14
CA PRO A 55 11.48 -0.33 -1.65
C PRO A 55 12.74 -1.16 -1.90
N ALA A 56 13.86 -0.48 -2.11
CA ALA A 56 15.14 -1.14 -2.29
C ALA A 56 15.64 -1.76 -0.98
N GLY A 57 16.50 -2.77 -1.10
CA GLY A 57 17.17 -3.36 0.06
C GLY A 57 16.37 -4.42 0.79
N LEU A 58 15.26 -4.87 0.22
CA LEU A 58 14.46 -5.92 0.85
C LEU A 58 15.02 -7.31 0.56
N THR A 59 14.88 -8.21 1.52
CA THR A 59 15.15 -9.64 1.28
C THR A 59 14.01 -10.24 0.46
N GLY A 60 14.25 -11.42 -0.14
CA GLY A 60 13.18 -12.11 -0.88
C GLY A 60 11.96 -12.41 -0.02
N ALA A 61 12.17 -12.76 1.25
CA ALA A 61 11.06 -13.01 2.18
C ALA A 61 10.26 -11.74 2.45
N GLU A 62 10.94 -10.61 2.63
CA GLU A 62 10.29 -9.32 2.86
C GLU A 62 9.49 -8.88 1.64
N GLU A 63 10.03 -9.09 0.44
CA GLU A 63 9.32 -8.77 -0.80
C GLU A 63 8.01 -9.54 -0.90
N LYS A 64 8.04 -10.85 -0.58
CA LYS A 64 6.83 -11.68 -0.61
C LYS A 64 5.79 -11.19 0.37
N VAL A 65 6.21 -10.82 1.57
CA VAL A 65 5.30 -10.29 2.59
C VAL A 65 4.63 -9.02 2.10
N LEU A 66 5.41 -8.09 1.51
CA LEU A 66 4.87 -6.84 1.01
C LEU A 66 3.96 -7.03 -0.20
N GLN A 67 4.31 -7.94 -1.11
CA GLN A 67 3.45 -8.24 -2.26
C GLN A 67 2.09 -8.77 -1.81
N LYS A 68 2.10 -9.67 -0.83
CA LYS A 68 0.88 -10.21 -0.26
C LYS A 68 0.05 -9.13 0.42
N PHE A 69 0.72 -8.26 1.15
CA PHE A 69 0.08 -7.13 1.82
C PHE A 69 -0.57 -6.18 0.83
N ILE A 70 0.13 -5.82 -0.24
CA ILE A 70 -0.40 -4.95 -1.29
C ILE A 70 -1.64 -5.59 -1.94
N ALA A 71 -1.59 -6.90 -2.22
CA ALA A 71 -2.72 -7.61 -2.77
C ALA A 71 -3.94 -7.55 -1.84
N GLN A 72 -3.72 -7.66 -0.53
CA GLN A 72 -4.79 -7.53 0.46
C GLN A 72 -5.38 -6.12 0.48
N LEU A 73 -4.54 -5.10 0.38
CA LEU A 73 -5.01 -3.71 0.34
C LEU A 73 -5.87 -3.45 -0.89
N LEU A 74 -5.48 -4.00 -2.04
CA LEU A 74 -6.28 -3.90 -3.27
C LEU A 74 -7.62 -4.61 -3.11
N GLU A 75 -7.60 -5.83 -2.58
CA GLU A 75 -8.80 -6.63 -2.38
C GLU A 75 -9.78 -5.96 -1.43
N ARG A 76 -9.26 -5.31 -0.39
CA ARG A 76 -10.09 -4.64 0.61
C ARG A 76 -10.50 -3.22 0.23
N GLY A 77 -10.00 -2.71 -0.90
CA GLY A 77 -10.38 -1.40 -1.41
C GLY A 77 -9.64 -0.22 -0.81
N PHE A 78 -8.57 -0.45 -0.04
CA PHE A 78 -7.72 0.64 0.46
C PHE A 78 -6.85 1.21 -0.64
N LEU A 79 -6.45 0.38 -1.60
CA LEU A 79 -5.74 0.80 -2.79
C LEU A 79 -6.63 0.61 -4.00
N ARG A 80 -6.35 1.36 -5.05
CA ARG A 80 -7.03 1.16 -6.33
C ARG A 80 -6.01 1.11 -7.45
N GLU A 81 -6.38 0.44 -8.52
CA GLU A 81 -5.58 0.42 -9.73
C GLU A 81 -5.84 1.67 -10.55
N GLN A 82 -4.78 2.19 -11.13
CA GLN A 82 -4.85 3.39 -11.96
C GLN A 82 -3.89 3.24 -13.12
N PRO A 83 -4.32 3.58 -14.36
CA PRO A 83 -3.39 3.52 -15.49
C PRO A 83 -2.22 4.48 -15.29
N ILE A 84 -1.05 4.03 -15.68
CA ILE A 84 0.16 4.86 -15.71
C ILE A 84 0.38 5.27 -17.16
N CYS A 85 0.38 6.57 -17.39
CA CYS A 85 0.60 7.11 -18.74
C CYS A 85 2.00 7.64 -18.90
#